data_34474df1e9644606acbdc047f6d762e2
#
_entry.id   34474df1e9644606acbdc047f6d762e2
#
_cell.length_a   1.000
_cell.length_b   1.000
_cell.length_c   1.000
_cell.angle_alpha   90.00
_cell.angle_beta   90.00
_cell.angle_gamma   90.00
#
_symmetry.space_group_name_H-M   'P 1'
#
loop_
_entity.id
_entity.type
_entity.pdbx_description
1 polymer ?
#
loop_
_entity_poly.entity_id
_entity_poly.type
_entity_poly.pdbx_seq_one_letter_code
_entity_poly.pdbx_strand_id
1 'polypeptide(L)'
;MINIATVHFQSDRWIDIQLKYLHKFIKTDLRIYACLPEPKEKFENRFYFTSGYEPPDKLSEAPNINHAKKLNYLADIILTDSEDDDYLIFIDGDAFPVADLFPFIERILGQYSLAAVRRDENGGDIQPHPCFCATTTQFWKEIEGDWSPGFTWKNSAGMDVTDVGGNLLGALLRRAIPWYPMLRSNTLNLHRLWFGIYDGLIYHHGAGFRPAVSRIDELTNNRGGAEFFGSPQYFENLKIIERVYKNIQNNEQFYLEF
;
A
#
# COMPACT_ATOMS: atom_id res chain seq x y z
N MET A 1 -9.55 -18.90 0.11
CA MET A 1 -9.88 -17.71 0.94
C MET A 1 -8.99 -16.54 0.58
N ILE A 2 -9.46 -15.28 0.72
CA ILE A 2 -8.61 -14.08 0.61
C ILE A 2 -8.39 -13.48 2.00
N ASN A 3 -7.13 -13.34 2.42
CA ASN A 3 -6.74 -12.69 3.67
C ASN A 3 -6.06 -11.36 3.34
N ILE A 4 -6.57 -10.27 3.87
CA ILE A 4 -6.06 -8.92 3.64
C ILE A 4 -5.39 -8.38 4.91
N ALA A 5 -4.14 -7.93 4.80
CA ALA A 5 -3.44 -7.16 5.81
C ALA A 5 -3.49 -5.68 5.46
N THR A 6 -4.02 -4.84 6.34
CA THR A 6 -4.09 -3.39 6.14
C THR A 6 -3.66 -2.61 7.37
N VAL A 7 -3.02 -1.46 7.17
CA VAL A 7 -2.57 -0.58 8.24
C VAL A 7 -3.17 0.81 8.05
N HIS A 8 -4.02 1.23 9.00
CA HIS A 8 -4.53 2.60 9.08
C HIS A 8 -3.68 3.38 10.10
N PHE A 9 -2.94 4.37 9.60
CA PHE A 9 -1.98 5.13 10.42
C PHE A 9 -2.54 6.50 10.79
N GLN A 10 -2.65 6.77 12.09
CA GLN A 10 -3.06 8.06 12.68
C GLN A 10 -4.43 8.62 12.24
N SER A 11 -5.22 7.89 11.43
CA SER A 11 -6.52 8.36 10.95
C SER A 11 -7.44 7.19 10.62
N ASP A 12 -8.71 7.33 10.98
CA ASP A 12 -9.79 6.39 10.66
C ASP A 12 -10.57 6.78 9.40
N ARG A 13 -10.26 7.92 8.79
CA ARG A 13 -11.05 8.52 7.70
C ARG A 13 -11.20 7.64 6.47
N TRP A 14 -10.25 6.73 6.24
CA TRP A 14 -10.24 5.84 5.07
C TRP A 14 -10.91 4.50 5.31
N ILE A 15 -11.19 4.12 6.56
CA ILE A 15 -11.70 2.78 6.91
C ILE A 15 -13.02 2.49 6.18
N ASP A 16 -14.00 3.39 6.27
CA ASP A 16 -15.31 3.21 5.63
C ASP A 16 -15.19 3.10 4.10
N ILE A 17 -14.34 3.92 3.52
CA ILE A 17 -14.09 3.93 2.08
C ILE A 17 -13.44 2.62 1.66
N GLN A 18 -12.35 2.24 2.30
CA GLN A 18 -11.61 1.01 1.98
C GLN A 18 -12.52 -0.22 2.07
N LEU A 19 -13.25 -0.39 3.18
CA LEU A 19 -14.15 -1.52 3.37
C LEU A 19 -15.26 -1.55 2.30
N LYS A 20 -15.85 -0.40 1.96
CA LYS A 20 -16.85 -0.30 0.89
C LYS A 20 -16.31 -0.86 -0.43
N TYR A 21 -15.13 -0.44 -0.83
CA TYR A 21 -14.54 -0.82 -2.11
C TYR A 21 -14.00 -2.26 -2.10
N LEU A 22 -13.42 -2.72 -0.99
CA LEU A 22 -13.01 -4.12 -0.84
C LEU A 22 -14.20 -5.06 -1.01
N HIS A 23 -15.31 -4.84 -0.30
CA HIS A 23 -16.52 -5.66 -0.42
C HIS A 23 -17.22 -5.51 -1.78
N LYS A 24 -17.05 -4.37 -2.45
CA LYS A 24 -17.60 -4.16 -3.80
C LYS A 24 -16.87 -4.97 -4.86
N PHE A 25 -15.54 -5.01 -4.81
CA PHE A 25 -14.69 -5.54 -5.88
C PHE A 25 -13.97 -6.85 -5.54
N ILE A 26 -14.24 -7.42 -4.38
CA ILE A 26 -13.82 -8.78 -4.01
C ILE A 26 -15.09 -9.57 -3.71
N LYS A 27 -15.46 -10.49 -4.61
CA LYS A 27 -16.72 -11.24 -4.58
C LYS A 27 -16.57 -12.67 -4.06
N THR A 28 -15.48 -12.94 -3.38
CA THR A 28 -15.21 -14.23 -2.73
C THR A 28 -15.06 -14.06 -1.22
N ASP A 29 -14.92 -15.16 -0.50
CA ASP A 29 -14.71 -15.16 0.94
C ASP A 29 -13.46 -14.35 1.32
N LEU A 30 -13.64 -13.42 2.24
CA LEU A 30 -12.69 -12.38 2.60
C LEU A 30 -12.54 -12.26 4.11
N ARG A 31 -11.31 -12.27 4.59
CA ARG A 31 -10.94 -11.90 5.96
C ARG A 31 -10.05 -10.67 5.93
N ILE A 32 -10.37 -9.66 6.73
CA ILE A 32 -9.57 -8.41 6.81
C ILE A 32 -8.94 -8.31 8.19
N TYR A 33 -7.62 -8.25 8.22
CA TYR A 33 -6.78 -8.09 9.39
C TYR A 33 -6.22 -6.67 9.39
N ALA A 34 -6.47 -5.90 10.44
CA ALA A 34 -6.15 -4.48 10.45
C ALA A 34 -5.34 -4.05 11.68
N CYS A 35 -4.30 -3.25 11.46
CA CYS A 35 -3.76 -2.38 12.49
C CYS A 35 -4.50 -1.04 12.42
N LEU A 36 -5.18 -0.66 13.52
CA LEU A 36 -6.04 0.52 13.58
C LEU A 36 -5.46 1.61 14.49
N PRO A 37 -5.75 2.90 14.22
CA PRO A 37 -5.49 3.97 15.17
C PRO A 37 -6.40 3.84 16.40
N GLU A 38 -6.04 4.44 17.52
CA GLU A 38 -6.89 4.55 18.70
C GLU A 38 -8.06 5.55 18.45
N PRO A 39 -9.27 5.29 18.97
CA PRO A 39 -9.76 4.06 19.60
C PRO A 39 -10.24 3.04 18.55
N LYS A 40 -9.79 1.80 18.67
CA LYS A 40 -10.15 0.71 17.75
C LYS A 40 -11.54 0.11 17.98
N GLU A 41 -12.10 0.24 19.17
CA GLU A 41 -13.40 -0.36 19.55
C GLU A 41 -14.54 0.05 18.60
N LYS A 42 -14.46 1.24 18.03
CA LYS A 42 -15.43 1.75 17.04
C LYS A 42 -15.54 0.85 15.80
N PHE A 43 -14.47 0.11 15.48
CA PHE A 43 -14.35 -0.63 14.22
C PHE A 43 -14.17 -2.15 14.40
N GLU A 44 -14.03 -2.67 15.63
CA GLU A 44 -13.71 -4.09 15.90
C GLU A 44 -14.63 -5.07 15.17
N ASN A 45 -15.91 -4.81 15.16
CA ASN A 45 -16.90 -5.69 14.50
C ASN A 45 -16.93 -5.62 12.97
N ARG A 46 -16.04 -4.85 12.36
CA ARG A 46 -15.99 -4.63 10.91
C ARG A 46 -14.83 -5.35 10.23
N PHE A 47 -13.94 -5.93 11.01
CA PHE A 47 -12.79 -6.68 10.58
C PHE A 47 -12.81 -8.08 11.19
N TYR A 48 -12.14 -9.00 10.54
CA TYR A 48 -11.94 -10.35 11.11
C TYR A 48 -11.00 -10.30 12.33
N PHE A 49 -9.95 -9.48 12.23
CA PHE A 49 -8.99 -9.25 13.30
C PHE A 49 -8.59 -7.77 13.36
N THR A 50 -8.49 -7.22 14.57
CA THR A 50 -7.99 -5.85 14.79
C THR A 50 -6.90 -5.82 15.84
N SER A 51 -5.92 -4.95 15.64
CA SER A 51 -4.86 -4.71 16.61
C SER A 51 -4.50 -3.22 16.69
N GLY A 52 -4.25 -2.76 17.89
CA GLY A 52 -3.55 -1.47 18.14
C GLY A 52 -2.04 -1.69 18.34
N TYR A 53 -1.47 -2.71 17.69
CA TYR A 53 -0.04 -2.98 17.81
C TYR A 53 0.79 -1.74 17.44
N GLU A 54 1.62 -1.34 18.38
CA GLU A 54 2.62 -0.30 18.20
C GLU A 54 4.00 -0.89 18.49
N PRO A 55 4.94 -0.78 17.55
CA PRO A 55 6.31 -1.24 17.78
C PRO A 55 6.93 -0.56 19.01
N PRO A 56 7.72 -1.28 19.82
CA PRO A 56 8.24 -0.77 21.08
C PRO A 56 9.12 0.49 20.95
N ASP A 57 9.78 0.66 19.80
CA ASP A 57 10.69 1.78 19.55
C ASP A 57 10.05 2.93 18.75
N LYS A 58 8.74 3.06 18.82
CA LYS A 58 7.93 4.02 18.05
C LYS A 58 8.48 5.45 17.99
N LEU A 59 9.08 5.93 19.09
CA LEU A 59 9.56 7.31 19.17
C LEU A 59 10.94 7.52 18.51
N SER A 60 11.70 6.45 18.29
CA SER A 60 13.05 6.50 17.74
C SER A 60 13.13 6.09 16.27
N GLU A 61 12.08 5.45 15.72
CA GLU A 61 12.09 4.90 14.38
C GLU A 61 11.33 5.77 13.37
N ALA A 62 11.81 5.73 12.13
CA ALA A 62 11.14 6.40 11.02
C ALA A 62 9.74 5.77 10.75
N PRO A 63 8.75 6.56 10.30
CA PRO A 63 7.39 6.06 10.06
C PRO A 63 7.29 4.85 9.12
N ASN A 64 8.17 4.74 8.14
CA ASN A 64 8.24 3.60 7.22
C ASN A 64 8.64 2.30 7.92
N ILE A 65 9.57 2.35 8.90
CA ILE A 65 9.96 1.18 9.70
C ILE A 65 8.78 0.69 10.53
N ASN A 66 8.07 1.60 11.19
CA ASN A 66 6.88 1.26 11.96
C ASN A 66 5.77 0.66 11.08
N HIS A 67 5.60 1.17 9.87
CA HIS A 67 4.64 0.61 8.91
C HIS A 67 5.02 -0.82 8.51
N ALA A 68 6.27 -1.06 8.15
CA ALA A 68 6.78 -2.39 7.81
C ALA A 68 6.57 -3.40 8.96
N LYS A 69 6.89 -3.02 10.21
CA LYS A 69 6.69 -3.87 11.38
C LYS A 69 5.21 -4.24 11.60
N LYS A 70 4.28 -3.31 11.36
CA LYS A 70 2.83 -3.58 11.46
C LYS A 70 2.37 -4.55 10.38
N LEU A 71 2.86 -4.41 9.16
CA LEU A 71 2.55 -5.34 8.05
C LEU A 71 3.10 -6.74 8.33
N ASN A 72 4.35 -6.85 8.80
CA ASN A 72 4.94 -8.14 9.18
C ASN A 72 4.17 -8.79 10.34
N TYR A 73 3.80 -8.03 11.36
CA TYR A 73 2.97 -8.52 12.47
C TYR A 73 1.62 -9.09 11.99
N LEU A 74 0.93 -8.37 11.08
CA LEU A 74 -0.33 -8.88 10.51
C LEU A 74 -0.10 -10.14 9.65
N ALA A 75 1.00 -10.19 8.90
CA ALA A 75 1.36 -11.37 8.14
C ALA A 75 1.53 -12.60 9.05
N ASP A 76 2.26 -12.47 10.17
CA ASP A 76 2.46 -13.56 11.14
C ASP A 76 1.13 -14.08 11.70
N ILE A 77 0.18 -13.19 12.01
CA ILE A 77 -1.16 -13.59 12.45
C ILE A 77 -1.90 -14.35 11.34
N ILE A 78 -1.91 -13.81 10.12
CA ILE A 78 -2.58 -14.44 8.98
C ILE A 78 -2.00 -15.82 8.70
N LEU A 79 -0.68 -15.97 8.71
CA LEU A 79 -0.02 -17.26 8.46
C LEU A 79 -0.36 -18.33 9.50
N THR A 80 -0.78 -17.93 10.71
CA THR A 80 -1.25 -18.85 11.75
C THR A 80 -2.70 -19.26 11.52
N ASP A 81 -3.51 -18.40 10.91
CA ASP A 81 -4.95 -18.57 10.75
C ASP A 81 -5.37 -19.11 9.36
N SER A 82 -4.41 -19.32 8.44
CA SER A 82 -4.67 -19.58 7.02
C SER A 82 -4.09 -20.91 6.55
N GLU A 83 -4.72 -21.46 5.51
CA GLU A 83 -4.19 -22.60 4.77
C GLU A 83 -3.12 -22.13 3.75
N ASP A 84 -2.28 -23.07 3.27
CA ASP A 84 -1.16 -22.75 2.39
C ASP A 84 -1.58 -22.18 1.01
N ASP A 85 -2.75 -22.58 0.50
CA ASP A 85 -3.32 -22.13 -0.78
C ASP A 85 -4.17 -20.86 -0.67
N ASP A 86 -4.34 -20.31 0.52
CA ASP A 86 -5.04 -19.04 0.71
C ASP A 86 -4.25 -17.88 0.09
N TYR A 87 -4.97 -16.90 -0.44
CA TYR A 87 -4.35 -15.66 -0.90
C TYR A 87 -4.04 -14.73 0.28
N LEU A 88 -2.88 -14.11 0.23
CA LEU A 88 -2.43 -13.06 1.13
C LEU A 88 -2.28 -11.76 0.36
N ILE A 89 -3.04 -10.74 0.76
CA ILE A 89 -3.00 -9.41 0.15
C ILE A 89 -2.58 -8.39 1.20
N PHE A 90 -1.58 -7.60 0.88
CA PHE A 90 -1.25 -6.39 1.61
C PHE A 90 -1.82 -5.19 0.89
N ILE A 91 -2.43 -4.26 1.61
CA ILE A 91 -2.99 -3.05 1.04
C ILE A 91 -2.90 -1.90 2.06
N ASP A 92 -2.39 -0.74 1.63
CA ASP A 92 -2.35 0.45 2.49
C ASP A 92 -3.77 0.93 2.84
N GLY A 93 -3.94 1.54 4.01
CA GLY A 93 -5.26 1.95 4.49
C GLY A 93 -5.95 3.02 3.63
N ASP A 94 -5.22 3.72 2.75
CA ASP A 94 -5.74 4.69 1.78
C ASP A 94 -5.68 4.17 0.32
N ALA A 95 -5.57 2.84 0.18
CA ALA A 95 -5.63 2.15 -1.10
C ALA A 95 -6.82 1.19 -1.13
N PHE A 96 -7.40 0.98 -2.31
CA PHE A 96 -8.53 0.07 -2.50
C PHE A 96 -8.73 -0.28 -3.98
N PRO A 97 -9.38 -1.42 -4.29
CA PRO A 97 -9.68 -1.79 -5.67
C PRO A 97 -10.74 -0.87 -6.28
N VAL A 98 -10.63 -0.60 -7.57
CA VAL A 98 -11.60 0.15 -8.39
C VAL A 98 -12.21 -0.69 -9.51
N ALA A 99 -11.80 -1.95 -9.63
CA ALA A 99 -12.37 -2.95 -10.53
C ALA A 99 -12.32 -4.33 -9.86
N ASP A 100 -12.99 -5.33 -10.46
CA ASP A 100 -13.01 -6.70 -9.95
C ASP A 100 -11.60 -7.26 -9.82
N LEU A 101 -11.20 -7.53 -8.58
CA LEU A 101 -9.82 -7.87 -8.25
C LEU A 101 -9.53 -9.38 -8.37
N PHE A 102 -10.50 -10.22 -8.04
CA PHE A 102 -10.28 -11.66 -7.94
C PHE A 102 -9.85 -12.32 -9.25
N PRO A 103 -10.48 -12.04 -10.42
CA PRO A 103 -10.03 -12.61 -11.70
C PRO A 103 -8.60 -12.22 -12.09
N PHE A 104 -8.18 -11.01 -11.68
CA PHE A 104 -6.80 -10.57 -11.88
C PHE A 104 -5.83 -11.38 -11.03
N ILE A 105 -6.13 -11.55 -9.73
CA ILE A 105 -5.29 -12.29 -8.80
C ILE A 105 -5.11 -13.74 -9.27
N GLU A 106 -6.20 -14.45 -9.58
CA GLU A 106 -6.14 -15.83 -10.07
C GLU A 106 -5.26 -15.95 -11.32
N ARG A 107 -5.48 -15.07 -12.30
CA ARG A 107 -4.72 -15.09 -13.55
C ARG A 107 -3.24 -14.80 -13.36
N ILE A 108 -2.91 -13.82 -12.52
CA ILE A 108 -1.53 -13.40 -12.35
C ILE A 108 -0.76 -14.34 -11.42
N LEU A 109 -1.35 -14.76 -10.31
CA LEU A 109 -0.69 -15.72 -9.41
C LEU A 109 -0.62 -17.14 -9.98
N GLY A 110 -1.37 -17.43 -11.05
CA GLY A 110 -1.16 -18.61 -11.88
C GLY A 110 0.13 -18.58 -12.72
N GLN A 111 0.80 -17.41 -12.83
CA GLN A 111 2.03 -17.23 -13.63
C GLN A 111 3.21 -16.72 -12.79
N TYR A 112 2.94 -15.95 -11.75
CA TYR A 112 3.91 -15.35 -10.86
C TYR A 112 3.57 -15.68 -9.41
N SER A 113 4.56 -15.88 -8.58
CA SER A 113 4.33 -16.14 -7.16
C SER A 113 3.94 -14.87 -6.36
N LEU A 114 4.15 -13.69 -6.96
CA LEU A 114 3.85 -12.41 -6.33
C LEU A 114 3.49 -11.36 -7.38
N ALA A 115 2.46 -10.56 -7.10
CA ALA A 115 2.12 -9.36 -7.84
C ALA A 115 2.09 -8.16 -6.88
N ALA A 116 2.74 -7.06 -7.21
CA ALA A 116 2.76 -5.88 -6.35
C ALA A 116 2.87 -4.59 -7.16
N VAL A 117 2.44 -3.50 -6.57
CA VAL A 117 2.68 -2.18 -7.14
C VAL A 117 4.18 -1.90 -7.16
N ARG A 118 4.66 -1.36 -8.29
CA ARG A 118 5.98 -0.76 -8.45
C ARG A 118 5.83 0.70 -8.86
N ARG A 119 6.43 1.59 -8.08
CA ARG A 119 6.26 3.04 -8.26
C ARG A 119 7.42 3.64 -9.03
N ASP A 120 7.55 3.28 -10.30
CA ASP A 120 8.60 3.83 -11.18
C ASP A 120 8.58 5.36 -11.20
N GLU A 121 7.40 5.96 -11.04
CA GLU A 121 7.19 7.41 -10.98
C GLU A 121 7.78 8.08 -9.73
N ASN A 122 8.11 7.33 -8.69
CA ASN A 122 8.69 7.86 -7.45
C ASN A 122 10.23 7.82 -7.44
N GLY A 123 10.85 8.15 -8.56
CA GLY A 123 12.31 8.28 -8.61
C GLY A 123 13.06 6.96 -8.67
N GLY A 124 12.44 5.89 -9.19
CA GLY A 124 13.07 4.58 -9.37
C GLY A 124 12.86 3.64 -8.19
N ASP A 125 11.69 3.68 -7.58
CA ASP A 125 11.24 2.69 -6.60
C ASP A 125 10.96 1.37 -7.30
N ILE A 126 11.95 0.47 -7.30
CA ILE A 126 11.88 -0.83 -7.99
C ILE A 126 11.38 -1.98 -7.11
N GLN A 127 11.22 -1.75 -5.81
CA GLN A 127 10.75 -2.75 -4.86
C GLN A 127 9.23 -2.98 -4.97
N PRO A 128 8.73 -4.17 -4.54
CA PRO A 128 7.33 -4.35 -4.27
C PRO A 128 6.84 -3.33 -3.22
N HIS A 129 5.74 -2.63 -3.50
CA HIS A 129 5.20 -1.61 -2.60
C HIS A 129 3.94 -2.11 -1.89
N PRO A 130 3.80 -1.92 -0.57
CA PRO A 130 2.68 -2.45 0.20
C PRO A 130 1.35 -1.74 -0.04
N CYS A 131 1.29 -0.66 -0.81
CA CYS A 131 0.00 -0.08 -1.18
C CYS A 131 -0.89 -1.08 -1.93
N PHE A 132 -0.29 -2.07 -2.59
CA PHE A 132 -0.92 -3.32 -2.98
C PHE A 132 0.15 -4.38 -3.29
N CYS A 133 -0.02 -5.55 -2.67
CA CYS A 133 0.76 -6.74 -3.00
C CYS A 133 -0.13 -7.97 -2.78
N ALA A 134 -0.17 -8.87 -3.74
CA ALA A 134 -0.89 -10.15 -3.67
C ALA A 134 0.06 -11.32 -3.87
N THR A 135 -0.12 -12.37 -3.07
CA THR A 135 0.65 -13.61 -3.11
C THR A 135 -0.18 -14.74 -2.48
N THR A 136 0.39 -15.94 -2.29
CA THR A 136 -0.18 -16.99 -1.46
C THR A 136 0.50 -17.01 -0.09
N THR A 137 -0.20 -17.54 0.92
CA THR A 137 0.38 -17.74 2.25
C THR A 137 1.57 -18.69 2.20
N GLN A 138 1.51 -19.73 1.38
CA GLN A 138 2.63 -20.63 1.15
C GLN A 138 3.86 -19.90 0.62
N PHE A 139 3.71 -19.13 -0.45
CA PHE A 139 4.86 -18.42 -1.03
C PHE A 139 5.44 -17.41 -0.07
N TRP A 140 4.59 -16.69 0.71
CA TRP A 140 5.07 -15.74 1.72
C TRP A 140 5.94 -16.42 2.79
N LYS A 141 5.55 -17.61 3.25
CA LYS A 141 6.38 -18.46 4.14
C LYS A 141 7.69 -18.87 3.47
N GLU A 142 7.63 -19.39 2.23
CA GLU A 142 8.79 -19.89 1.49
C GLU A 142 9.83 -18.81 1.20
N ILE A 143 9.39 -17.58 0.86
CA ILE A 143 10.30 -16.46 0.56
C ILE A 143 10.84 -15.82 1.84
N GLU A 144 10.33 -16.20 3.02
CA GLU A 144 10.56 -15.49 4.30
C GLU A 144 10.21 -14.02 4.16
N GLY A 145 8.97 -13.75 3.75
CA GLY A 145 8.49 -12.42 3.38
C GLY A 145 8.69 -11.39 4.48
N ASP A 146 9.33 -10.28 4.14
CA ASP A 146 9.65 -9.20 5.08
C ASP A 146 9.53 -7.83 4.41
N TRP A 147 8.64 -7.01 4.96
CA TRP A 147 8.43 -5.64 4.50
C TRP A 147 9.50 -4.65 4.96
N SER A 148 10.39 -5.04 5.85
CA SER A 148 11.39 -4.12 6.41
C SER A 148 12.31 -3.53 5.32
N PRO A 149 12.75 -2.27 5.47
CA PRO A 149 13.91 -1.76 4.75
C PRO A 149 15.15 -2.62 5.06
N GLY A 150 16.15 -2.57 4.19
CA GLY A 150 17.41 -3.31 4.41
C GLY A 150 18.19 -3.50 3.13
N PHE A 151 17.65 -4.24 2.18
CA PHE A 151 18.27 -4.32 0.85
C PHE A 151 18.26 -2.95 0.17
N THR A 152 19.38 -2.57 -0.44
CA THR A 152 19.55 -1.27 -1.10
C THR A 152 19.59 -1.42 -2.61
N TRP A 153 19.10 -0.41 -3.32
CA TRP A 153 19.19 -0.29 -4.78
C TRP A 153 19.56 1.14 -5.19
N LYS A 154 19.96 1.32 -6.44
CA LYS A 154 20.19 2.64 -7.00
C LYS A 154 18.86 3.26 -7.47
N ASN A 155 18.54 4.45 -6.96
CA ASN A 155 17.44 5.24 -7.51
C ASN A 155 17.82 5.90 -8.85
N SER A 156 16.88 6.62 -9.46
CA SER A 156 17.11 7.33 -10.74
C SER A 156 18.23 8.38 -10.69
N ALA A 157 18.59 8.87 -9.50
CA ALA A 157 19.72 9.78 -9.29
C ALA A 157 21.05 9.04 -9.00
N GLY A 158 21.07 7.71 -9.04
CA GLY A 158 22.24 6.89 -8.77
C GLY A 158 22.61 6.75 -7.29
N MET A 159 21.76 7.22 -6.38
CA MET A 159 21.96 7.10 -4.93
C MET A 159 21.50 5.75 -4.41
N ASP A 160 22.21 5.20 -3.42
CA ASP A 160 21.75 4.01 -2.70
C ASP A 160 20.57 4.40 -1.78
N VAL A 161 19.46 3.69 -1.96
CA VAL A 161 18.24 3.88 -1.19
C VAL A 161 17.68 2.55 -0.71
N THR A 162 16.92 2.59 0.37
CA THR A 162 16.11 1.47 0.86
C THR A 162 14.79 2.02 1.40
N ASP A 163 13.71 1.26 1.31
CA ASP A 163 12.40 1.61 1.85
C ASP A 163 11.62 0.35 2.21
N VAL A 164 10.38 0.48 2.64
CA VAL A 164 9.44 -0.63 2.86
C VAL A 164 9.40 -1.52 1.61
N GLY A 165 9.54 -2.84 1.82
CA GLY A 165 9.66 -3.81 0.73
C GLY A 165 11.09 -4.07 0.26
N GLY A 166 12.09 -3.40 0.85
CA GLY A 166 13.50 -3.61 0.49
C GLY A 166 13.95 -5.03 0.72
N ASN A 167 13.70 -5.61 1.89
CA ASN A 167 14.09 -6.99 2.19
C ASN A 167 13.36 -7.99 1.29
N LEU A 168 12.08 -7.77 0.99
CA LEU A 168 11.32 -8.60 0.05
C LEU A 168 11.94 -8.54 -1.35
N LEU A 169 12.30 -7.36 -1.86
CA LEU A 169 13.04 -7.22 -3.12
C LEU A 169 14.34 -8.01 -3.09
N GLY A 170 15.12 -7.86 -2.03
CA GLY A 170 16.39 -8.58 -1.87
C GLY A 170 16.21 -10.10 -1.88
N ALA A 171 15.15 -10.62 -1.23
CA ALA A 171 14.83 -12.05 -1.22
C ALA A 171 14.45 -12.56 -2.62
N LEU A 172 13.60 -11.82 -3.35
CA LEU A 172 13.20 -12.14 -4.73
C LEU A 172 14.43 -12.18 -5.67
N LEU A 173 15.30 -11.18 -5.58
CA LEU A 173 16.50 -11.08 -6.43
C LEU A 173 17.51 -12.20 -6.12
N ARG A 174 17.81 -12.48 -4.84
CA ARG A 174 18.73 -13.56 -4.46
C ARG A 174 18.29 -14.95 -4.93
N ARG A 175 16.97 -15.18 -5.00
CA ARG A 175 16.40 -16.45 -5.46
C ARG A 175 16.06 -16.46 -6.94
N ALA A 176 16.31 -15.34 -7.67
CA ALA A 176 15.98 -15.16 -9.07
C ALA A 176 14.49 -15.43 -9.38
N ILE A 177 13.60 -15.03 -8.46
CA ILE A 177 12.15 -15.21 -8.59
C ILE A 177 11.56 -13.97 -9.26
N PRO A 178 10.96 -14.12 -10.46
CA PRO A 178 10.25 -13.02 -11.11
C PRO A 178 8.93 -12.74 -10.38
N TRP A 179 8.54 -11.47 -10.33
CA TRP A 179 7.27 -11.03 -9.81
C TRP A 179 6.57 -10.10 -10.80
N TYR A 180 5.25 -9.97 -10.70
CA TYR A 180 4.47 -9.11 -11.58
C TYR A 180 4.42 -7.67 -11.04
N PRO A 181 5.04 -6.68 -11.73
CA PRO A 181 4.98 -5.29 -11.33
C PRO A 181 3.70 -4.64 -11.86
N MET A 182 2.78 -4.28 -10.97
CA MET A 182 1.64 -3.44 -11.31
C MET A 182 2.11 -2.01 -11.48
N LEU A 183 1.98 -1.47 -12.67
CA LEU A 183 2.46 -0.15 -13.02
C LEU A 183 1.34 0.89 -13.01
N ARG A 184 1.72 2.14 -12.79
CA ARG A 184 0.79 3.26 -12.82
C ARG A 184 0.15 3.39 -14.21
N SER A 185 -1.19 3.48 -14.24
CA SER A 185 -2.01 3.48 -15.45
C SER A 185 -2.83 4.76 -15.64
N ASN A 186 -2.92 5.63 -14.63
CA ASN A 186 -3.66 6.89 -14.82
C ASN A 186 -2.91 7.85 -15.75
N THR A 187 -3.68 8.60 -16.55
CA THR A 187 -3.16 9.51 -17.59
C THR A 187 -3.29 10.99 -17.20
N LEU A 188 -4.09 11.28 -16.21
CA LEU A 188 -4.33 12.61 -15.69
C LEU A 188 -3.79 12.70 -14.26
N ASN A 189 -3.49 13.91 -13.82
CA ASN A 189 -3.08 14.21 -12.45
C ASN A 189 -1.87 13.38 -11.97
N LEU A 190 -0.78 13.46 -12.72
CA LEU A 190 0.39 12.59 -12.59
C LEU A 190 1.34 12.97 -11.44
N HIS A 191 0.82 13.48 -10.33
CA HIS A 191 1.67 13.69 -9.17
C HIS A 191 2.25 12.38 -8.67
N ARG A 192 3.57 12.31 -8.52
CA ARG A 192 4.28 11.05 -8.21
C ARG A 192 3.94 10.43 -6.84
N LEU A 193 3.39 11.21 -5.91
CA LEU A 193 3.03 10.72 -4.57
C LEU A 193 1.54 10.46 -4.39
N TRP A 194 0.68 11.05 -5.22
CA TRP A 194 -0.77 11.05 -5.03
C TRP A 194 -1.51 10.50 -6.23
N PHE A 195 -2.72 9.99 -5.94
CA PHE A 195 -3.71 9.61 -6.95
C PHE A 195 -3.21 8.55 -7.94
N GLY A 196 -2.41 7.59 -7.45
CA GLY A 196 -1.98 6.47 -8.30
C GLY A 196 -3.14 5.53 -8.60
N ILE A 197 -3.30 5.17 -9.87
CA ILE A 197 -4.10 4.01 -10.27
C ILE A 197 -3.14 3.03 -10.91
N TYR A 198 -3.14 1.78 -10.42
CA TYR A 198 -2.20 0.77 -10.87
C TYR A 198 -2.94 -0.33 -11.62
N ASP A 199 -2.51 -0.61 -12.85
CA ASP A 199 -3.12 -1.56 -13.79
C ASP A 199 -4.64 -1.37 -14.00
N GLY A 200 -5.17 -0.16 -13.77
CA GLY A 200 -6.60 0.11 -13.78
C GLY A 200 -7.39 -0.57 -12.66
N LEU A 201 -6.73 -1.16 -11.68
CA LEU A 201 -7.31 -2.03 -10.65
C LEU A 201 -7.26 -1.45 -9.24
N ILE A 202 -6.15 -0.85 -8.87
CA ILE A 202 -5.89 -0.38 -7.50
C ILE A 202 -5.73 1.14 -7.52
N TYR A 203 -6.59 1.83 -6.80
CA TYR A 203 -6.39 3.23 -6.47
C TYR A 203 -5.59 3.35 -5.17
N HIS A 204 -4.60 4.24 -5.14
CA HIS A 204 -3.86 4.62 -3.96
C HIS A 204 -3.85 6.15 -3.84
N HIS A 205 -4.46 6.67 -2.78
CA HIS A 205 -4.54 8.12 -2.56
C HIS A 205 -3.16 8.73 -2.36
N GLY A 206 -2.29 8.00 -1.67
CA GLY A 206 -0.93 8.41 -1.36
C GLY A 206 -0.87 9.53 -0.33
N ALA A 207 -0.04 9.37 0.68
CA ALA A 207 0.07 10.29 1.79
C ALA A 207 -1.27 10.64 2.48
N GLY A 208 -2.29 9.79 2.35
CA GLY A 208 -3.66 10.03 2.82
C GLY A 208 -3.81 10.19 4.33
N PHE A 209 -2.81 9.76 5.09
CA PHE A 209 -2.75 9.88 6.56
C PHE A 209 -1.89 11.04 7.05
N ARG A 210 -1.34 11.83 6.15
CA ARG A 210 -0.47 12.96 6.47
C ARG A 210 -1.07 14.27 6.00
N PRO A 211 -0.74 15.39 6.66
CA PRO A 211 -0.89 16.70 6.03
C PRO A 211 -0.24 16.65 4.64
N ALA A 212 -0.85 17.29 3.68
CA ALA A 212 -0.42 17.28 2.29
C ALA A 212 1.05 17.73 2.08
N VAL A 213 1.57 18.45 3.06
CA VAL A 213 3.01 18.76 3.24
C VAL A 213 3.32 18.64 4.72
N SER A 214 4.21 17.74 5.09
CA SER A 214 4.85 17.83 6.39
C SER A 214 6.14 18.63 6.26
N ARG A 215 6.53 19.32 7.34
CA ARG A 215 7.83 19.97 7.43
C ARG A 215 9.00 19.00 7.19
N ILE A 216 8.78 17.72 7.45
CA ILE A 216 9.75 16.65 7.18
C ILE A 216 9.91 16.44 5.68
N ASP A 217 8.83 16.46 4.92
CA ASP A 217 8.88 16.32 3.45
C ASP A 217 9.61 17.52 2.81
N GLU A 218 9.47 18.71 3.38
CA GLU A 218 10.23 19.90 2.98
C GLU A 218 11.72 19.78 3.30
N LEU A 219 12.05 19.33 4.52
CA LEU A 219 13.43 19.26 5.01
C LEU A 219 14.25 18.13 4.38
N THR A 220 13.60 17.01 4.07
CA THR A 220 14.31 15.84 3.53
C THR A 220 14.41 15.86 2.02
N ASN A 221 13.72 16.79 1.34
CA ASN A 221 13.67 16.90 -0.13
C ASN A 221 13.33 15.56 -0.82
N ASN A 222 12.75 14.62 -0.06
CA ASN A 222 12.65 13.22 -0.44
C ASN A 222 11.44 12.93 -1.34
N ARG A 223 10.55 13.91 -1.51
CA ARG A 223 9.23 13.59 -2.07
C ARG A 223 8.72 14.64 -3.06
N GLY A 224 9.50 14.96 -4.03
CA GLY A 224 9.03 15.84 -5.08
C GLY A 224 10.00 16.99 -5.39
N GLY A 225 11.06 17.07 -4.60
CA GLY A 225 12.02 18.15 -4.70
C GLY A 225 11.45 19.49 -4.19
N ALA A 226 12.33 20.35 -3.68
CA ALA A 226 11.97 21.72 -3.28
C ALA A 226 11.28 22.49 -4.42
N GLU A 227 11.59 22.15 -5.65
CA GLU A 227 11.01 22.72 -6.88
C GLU A 227 9.50 22.45 -7.02
N PHE A 228 9.03 21.35 -6.46
CA PHE A 228 7.61 21.04 -6.50
C PHE A 228 6.81 21.76 -5.41
N PHE A 229 7.37 21.87 -4.21
CA PHE A 229 6.71 22.57 -3.10
C PHE A 229 6.56 24.06 -3.43
N GLY A 230 5.34 24.56 -3.27
CA GLY A 230 5.02 25.94 -3.62
C GLY A 230 4.76 26.19 -5.10
N SER A 231 4.89 25.18 -5.96
CA SER A 231 4.50 25.29 -7.37
C SER A 231 2.99 25.43 -7.54
N PRO A 232 2.49 26.02 -8.64
CA PRO A 232 1.06 26.06 -8.92
C PRO A 232 0.44 24.65 -8.93
N GLN A 233 1.12 23.64 -9.46
CA GLN A 233 0.66 22.26 -9.48
C GLN A 233 0.51 21.68 -8.08
N TYR A 234 1.42 22.00 -7.17
CA TYR A 234 1.36 21.61 -5.78
C TYR A 234 0.08 22.15 -5.11
N PHE A 235 -0.21 23.43 -5.24
CA PHE A 235 -1.42 24.04 -4.67
C PHE A 235 -2.71 23.49 -5.30
N GLU A 236 -2.70 23.19 -6.58
CA GLU A 236 -3.84 22.51 -7.22
C GLU A 236 -4.05 21.11 -6.67
N ASN A 237 -2.98 20.34 -6.48
CA ASN A 237 -3.08 19.00 -5.87
C ASN A 237 -3.62 19.05 -4.43
N LEU A 238 -3.26 20.05 -3.64
CA LEU A 238 -3.84 20.25 -2.30
C LEU A 238 -5.36 20.46 -2.37
N LYS A 239 -5.85 21.24 -3.31
CA LYS A 239 -7.30 21.43 -3.53
C LYS A 239 -7.96 20.13 -3.99
N ILE A 240 -7.28 19.36 -4.83
CA ILE A 240 -7.78 18.10 -5.36
C ILE A 240 -7.88 17.05 -4.27
N ILE A 241 -6.92 16.94 -3.35
CA ILE A 241 -6.91 15.94 -2.27
C ILE A 241 -8.25 15.90 -1.52
N GLU A 242 -8.72 17.04 -1.02
CA GLU A 242 -9.98 17.09 -0.27
C GLU A 242 -11.22 16.92 -1.18
N ARG A 243 -11.16 17.40 -2.41
CA ARG A 243 -12.23 17.17 -3.40
C ARG A 243 -12.36 15.70 -3.72
N VAL A 244 -11.26 15.02 -4.01
CA VAL A 244 -11.23 13.59 -4.31
C VAL A 244 -11.73 12.77 -3.13
N TYR A 245 -11.27 13.06 -1.92
CA TYR A 245 -11.75 12.39 -0.72
C TYR A 245 -13.28 12.50 -0.57
N LYS A 246 -13.86 13.68 -0.78
CA LYS A 246 -15.31 13.90 -0.73
C LYS A 246 -16.04 13.20 -1.87
N ASN A 247 -15.48 13.19 -3.07
CA ASN A 247 -16.09 12.56 -4.23
C ASN A 247 -16.09 11.02 -4.14
N ILE A 248 -15.05 10.41 -3.60
CA ILE A 248 -14.94 8.95 -3.45
C ILE A 248 -16.16 8.36 -2.70
N GLN A 249 -16.71 9.08 -1.74
CA GLN A 249 -17.89 8.63 -0.98
C GLN A 249 -19.16 8.64 -1.82
N ASN A 250 -19.29 9.54 -2.79
CA ASN A 250 -20.52 9.83 -3.53
C ASN A 250 -20.45 9.45 -5.01
N ASN A 251 -19.26 9.33 -5.59
CA ASN A 251 -19.03 9.00 -7.00
C ASN A 251 -18.12 7.78 -7.12
N GLU A 252 -18.69 6.63 -7.41
CA GLU A 252 -17.95 5.37 -7.54
C GLU A 252 -17.04 5.30 -8.77
N GLN A 253 -17.18 6.26 -9.67
CA GLN A 253 -16.35 6.40 -10.88
C GLN A 253 -15.34 7.58 -10.77
N PHE A 254 -15.10 8.09 -9.57
CA PHE A 254 -14.19 9.21 -9.33
C PHE A 254 -12.80 8.99 -9.96
N TYR A 255 -12.35 7.73 -10.02
CA TYR A 255 -11.04 7.35 -10.58
C TYR A 255 -10.93 7.59 -12.09
N LEU A 256 -12.03 7.76 -12.80
CA LEU A 256 -12.02 8.15 -14.21
C LEU A 256 -11.59 9.62 -14.43
N GLU A 257 -11.46 10.38 -13.36
CA GLU A 257 -10.95 11.75 -13.39
C GLU A 257 -9.39 11.82 -13.36
N PHE A 258 -8.74 10.65 -13.34
CA PHE A 258 -7.28 10.55 -13.20
C PHE A 258 -6.54 9.91 -14.37
#